data_265f0f56e55379bb8ce27dd6be8a1c44
#
_entry.id   265f0f56e55379bb8ce27dd6be8a1c44
#
_cell.length_a   1.000
_cell.length_b   1.000
_cell.length_c   1.000
_cell.angle_alpha   90.00
_cell.angle_beta   90.00
_cell.angle_gamma   90.00
#
_symmetry.space_group_name_H-M   'P 1'
#
loop_
_entity.id
_entity.type
_entity.pdbx_description
1 polymer ?
#
loop_
_entity_poly.entity_id
_entity_poly.type
_entity_poly.pdbx_seq_one_letter_code
_entity_poly.pdbx_strand_id
1 'polypeptide(L)'
;MPSPWLALLRRRRLSLMFLGCLLVLLPIGCAKLEQTERELVFRIEPGTARWFSGLPAGVEDVQLQSPDLAADESLHAWWWPAPRKDAPALLYLHGSRWNLTGQLFRIEQLHAMGFSVLAVDYRGFGQSRGALPSERSVYQDALIAWEHLTRLQPEAGKRFIYGHSLGGAVAVNLAHELAGEDQAQAAGLIVESSFTNLGDVAAAVTNTALPVRWLLSQEFDSLSKIGEVGIPVLIAHGRDDRYVPSRFSEALFNAASEPKQLLLIEGANHNNGLRMAGNSYRQALQALGLELN
;
A
#
# COMPACT_ATOMS: atom_id res chain seq x y z
N MET A 1 -53.15 -40.88 -17.23
CA MET A 1 -52.23 -40.52 -16.12
C MET A 1 -50.81 -40.42 -16.69
N PRO A 2 -50.03 -39.38 -16.50
CA PRO A 2 -48.67 -39.30 -16.97
C PRO A 2 -47.80 -40.37 -16.31
N SER A 3 -46.96 -41.04 -17.06
CA SER A 3 -46.13 -42.14 -16.56
C SER A 3 -45.13 -41.63 -15.51
N PRO A 4 -44.91 -42.34 -14.40
CA PRO A 4 -43.98 -41.93 -13.35
C PRO A 4 -42.53 -41.69 -13.84
N TRP A 5 -42.15 -42.36 -14.91
CA TRP A 5 -40.86 -42.20 -15.57
C TRP A 5 -40.66 -40.83 -16.22
N LEU A 6 -41.69 -40.25 -16.83
CA LEU A 6 -41.63 -38.92 -17.42
C LEU A 6 -41.49 -37.85 -16.34
N ALA A 7 -42.11 -38.01 -15.18
CA ALA A 7 -41.95 -37.12 -14.05
C ALA A 7 -40.52 -37.16 -13.46
N LEU A 8 -39.90 -38.36 -13.41
CA LEU A 8 -38.53 -38.52 -12.91
C LEU A 8 -37.49 -37.90 -13.85
N LEU A 9 -37.67 -38.08 -15.17
CA LEU A 9 -36.81 -37.49 -16.19
C LEU A 9 -36.91 -35.97 -16.19
N ARG A 10 -38.11 -35.41 -15.99
CA ARG A 10 -38.33 -33.97 -15.89
C ARG A 10 -37.68 -33.38 -14.64
N ARG A 11 -37.77 -34.06 -13.49
CA ARG A 11 -37.07 -33.64 -12.24
C ARG A 11 -35.57 -33.66 -12.41
N ARG A 12 -34.98 -34.72 -12.99
CA ARG A 12 -33.54 -34.81 -13.29
C ARG A 12 -33.07 -33.69 -14.22
N ARG A 13 -33.81 -33.39 -15.30
CA ARG A 13 -33.48 -32.27 -16.19
C ARG A 13 -33.54 -30.92 -15.50
N LEU A 14 -34.54 -30.66 -14.65
CA LEU A 14 -34.66 -29.44 -13.87
C LEU A 14 -33.52 -29.31 -12.85
N SER A 15 -33.14 -30.39 -12.17
CA SER A 15 -32.02 -30.41 -11.24
C SER A 15 -30.68 -30.13 -11.94
N LEU A 16 -30.46 -30.73 -13.13
CA LEU A 16 -29.25 -30.49 -13.94
C LEU A 16 -29.20 -29.06 -14.47
N MET A 17 -30.33 -28.47 -14.90
CA MET A 17 -30.41 -27.07 -15.31
C MET A 17 -30.15 -26.15 -14.14
N PHE A 18 -30.73 -26.43 -12.95
CA PHE A 18 -30.50 -25.63 -11.73
C PHE A 18 -29.04 -25.71 -11.29
N LEU A 19 -28.42 -26.89 -11.31
CA LEU A 19 -27.00 -27.10 -11.02
C LEU A 19 -26.11 -26.36 -12.02
N GLY A 20 -26.44 -26.42 -13.32
CA GLY A 20 -25.75 -25.69 -14.38
C GLY A 20 -25.85 -24.17 -14.20
N CYS A 21 -27.04 -23.64 -13.87
CA CYS A 21 -27.22 -22.22 -13.55
C CYS A 21 -26.41 -21.81 -12.32
N LEU A 22 -26.38 -22.64 -11.27
CA LEU A 22 -25.63 -22.37 -10.04
C LEU A 22 -24.12 -22.31 -10.32
N LEU A 23 -23.61 -23.26 -11.13
CA LEU A 23 -22.20 -23.32 -11.53
C LEU A 23 -21.75 -22.10 -12.36
N VAL A 24 -22.65 -21.46 -13.08
CA VAL A 24 -22.34 -20.24 -13.86
C VAL A 24 -22.54 -18.96 -13.02
N LEU A 25 -23.62 -18.90 -12.23
CA LEU A 25 -23.97 -17.69 -11.48
C LEU A 25 -23.06 -17.46 -10.26
N LEU A 26 -22.59 -18.52 -9.61
CA LEU A 26 -21.69 -18.40 -8.45
C LEU A 26 -20.35 -17.73 -8.82
N PRO A 27 -19.62 -18.16 -9.86
CA PRO A 27 -18.37 -17.50 -10.25
C PRO A 27 -18.57 -16.03 -10.65
N ILE A 28 -19.66 -15.72 -11.37
CA ILE A 28 -20.00 -14.35 -11.74
C ILE A 28 -20.27 -13.49 -10.51
N GLY A 29 -21.01 -14.03 -9.55
CA GLY A 29 -21.28 -13.36 -8.27
C GLY A 29 -20.02 -13.11 -7.47
N CYS A 30 -19.12 -14.10 -7.36
CA CYS A 30 -17.83 -13.96 -6.68
C CYS A 30 -16.93 -12.92 -7.37
N ALA A 31 -16.81 -12.95 -8.69
CA ALA A 31 -16.01 -11.98 -9.44
C ALA A 31 -16.55 -10.54 -9.30
N LYS A 32 -17.88 -10.38 -9.27
CA LYS A 32 -18.48 -9.05 -9.04
C LYS A 32 -18.26 -8.56 -7.61
N LEU A 33 -18.32 -9.45 -6.63
CA LEU A 33 -18.03 -9.11 -5.23
C LEU A 33 -16.57 -8.67 -5.07
N GLU A 34 -15.62 -9.43 -5.61
CA GLU A 34 -14.20 -9.09 -5.61
C GLU A 34 -13.93 -7.75 -6.30
N GLN A 35 -14.53 -7.51 -7.46
CA GLN A 35 -14.41 -6.23 -8.15
C GLN A 35 -14.92 -5.07 -7.27
N THR A 36 -16.09 -5.23 -6.64
CA THR A 36 -16.68 -4.20 -5.76
C THR A 36 -15.80 -3.95 -4.54
N GLU A 37 -15.25 -5.01 -3.94
CA GLU A 37 -14.29 -4.89 -2.83
C GLU A 37 -13.07 -4.07 -3.26
N ARG A 38 -12.46 -4.37 -4.40
CA ARG A 38 -11.30 -3.65 -4.92
C ARG A 38 -11.64 -2.17 -5.20
N GLU A 39 -12.80 -1.88 -5.77
CA GLU A 39 -13.29 -0.51 -5.97
C GLU A 39 -13.41 0.25 -4.64
N LEU A 40 -13.87 -0.41 -3.57
CA LEU A 40 -14.01 0.17 -2.23
C LEU A 40 -12.65 0.35 -1.51
N VAL A 41 -11.73 -0.60 -1.67
CA VAL A 41 -10.41 -0.56 -1.03
C VAL A 41 -9.54 0.51 -1.67
N PHE A 42 -9.44 0.52 -2.99
CA PHE A 42 -8.55 1.44 -3.70
C PHE A 42 -9.17 2.81 -3.93
N ARG A 43 -10.48 2.92 -4.13
CA ARG A 43 -11.25 4.17 -4.25
C ARG A 43 -10.63 5.18 -5.21
N ILE A 44 -10.20 4.73 -6.38
CA ILE A 44 -9.42 5.53 -7.31
C ILE A 44 -10.18 6.81 -7.71
N GLU A 45 -9.61 7.97 -7.42
CA GLU A 45 -10.09 9.25 -7.90
C GLU A 45 -9.45 9.56 -9.26
N PRO A 46 -10.25 9.71 -10.31
CA PRO A 46 -9.72 9.96 -11.64
C PRO A 46 -9.14 11.37 -11.78
N GLY A 47 -8.15 11.50 -12.63
CA GLY A 47 -7.57 12.79 -13.01
C GLY A 47 -6.62 13.36 -11.97
N THR A 48 -6.41 14.67 -12.06
CA THR A 48 -5.46 15.43 -11.24
C THR A 48 -6.15 16.01 -10.02
N ALA A 49 -5.51 15.94 -8.87
CA ALA A 49 -6.02 16.56 -7.64
C ALA A 49 -6.20 18.07 -7.81
N ARG A 50 -7.33 18.61 -7.35
CA ARG A 50 -7.67 20.03 -7.55
C ARG A 50 -6.68 21.03 -6.95
N TRP A 51 -5.91 20.59 -5.96
CA TRP A 51 -4.86 21.39 -5.30
C TRP A 51 -3.47 21.22 -5.92
N PHE A 52 -3.33 20.39 -6.94
CA PHE A 52 -2.08 20.20 -7.65
C PHE A 52 -1.85 21.37 -8.62
N SER A 53 -0.75 22.09 -8.44
CA SER A 53 -0.40 23.28 -9.24
C SER A 53 0.76 23.04 -10.22
N GLY A 54 1.19 21.78 -10.36
CA GLY A 54 2.33 21.39 -11.20
C GLY A 54 3.45 20.77 -10.37
N LEU A 55 4.42 20.19 -11.07
CA LEU A 55 5.60 19.58 -10.44
C LEU A 55 6.57 20.67 -9.96
N PRO A 56 7.16 20.49 -8.76
CA PRO A 56 8.27 21.32 -8.32
C PRO A 56 9.49 21.20 -9.26
N ALA A 57 10.31 22.23 -9.28
CA ALA A 57 11.55 22.20 -10.04
C ALA A 57 12.45 21.05 -9.61
N GLY A 58 13.03 20.34 -10.59
CA GLY A 58 13.93 19.21 -10.35
C GLY A 58 13.22 17.87 -10.15
N VAL A 59 11.89 17.81 -10.17
CA VAL A 59 11.15 16.55 -10.22
C VAL A 59 11.17 16.03 -11.66
N GLU A 60 11.59 14.78 -11.82
CA GLU A 60 11.58 14.06 -13.09
C GLU A 60 10.32 13.18 -13.16
N ASP A 61 9.60 13.28 -14.27
CA ASP A 61 8.47 12.43 -14.60
C ASP A 61 8.98 11.17 -15.30
N VAL A 62 8.75 9.98 -14.73
CA VAL A 62 9.40 8.74 -15.14
C VAL A 62 8.35 7.67 -15.43
N GLN A 63 8.55 6.91 -16.51
CA GLN A 63 7.80 5.69 -16.79
C GLN A 63 8.70 4.47 -16.51
N LEU A 64 8.30 3.68 -15.51
CA LEU A 64 9.01 2.46 -15.15
C LEU A 64 8.63 1.34 -16.11
N GLN A 65 9.63 0.64 -16.60
CA GLN A 65 9.48 -0.55 -17.45
C GLN A 65 9.98 -1.77 -16.68
N SER A 66 9.27 -2.88 -16.79
CA SER A 66 9.68 -4.17 -16.23
C SER A 66 9.18 -5.30 -17.12
N PRO A 67 9.93 -6.41 -17.25
CA PRO A 67 9.46 -7.62 -17.92
C PRO A 67 8.26 -8.26 -17.22
N ASP A 68 8.00 -7.90 -15.96
CA ASP A 68 6.88 -8.41 -15.16
C ASP A 68 5.56 -7.66 -15.43
N LEU A 69 5.60 -6.60 -16.23
CA LEU A 69 4.43 -5.87 -16.70
C LEU A 69 3.97 -6.42 -18.05
N ALA A 70 2.65 -6.51 -18.25
CA ALA A 70 2.10 -6.81 -19.56
C ALA A 70 2.44 -5.68 -20.57
N ALA A 71 2.35 -5.99 -21.87
CA ALA A 71 2.75 -5.04 -22.91
C ALA A 71 1.96 -3.72 -22.93
N ASP A 72 0.75 -3.73 -22.40
CA ASP A 72 -0.14 -2.58 -22.26
C ASP A 72 -0.13 -1.94 -20.85
N GLU A 73 0.69 -2.46 -19.93
CA GLU A 73 0.87 -1.95 -18.59
C GLU A 73 2.12 -1.06 -18.47
N SER A 74 2.10 -0.09 -17.58
CA SER A 74 3.24 0.73 -17.21
C SER A 74 3.04 1.37 -15.85
N LEU A 75 4.13 1.66 -15.15
CA LEU A 75 4.08 2.40 -13.89
C LEU A 75 4.62 3.80 -14.10
N HIS A 76 3.83 4.78 -13.72
CA HIS A 76 4.21 6.18 -13.65
C HIS A 76 4.83 6.48 -12.29
N ALA A 77 5.93 7.21 -12.27
CA ALA A 77 6.64 7.60 -11.07
C ALA A 77 7.20 9.02 -11.18
N TRP A 78 7.45 9.64 -10.03
CA TRP A 78 8.22 10.85 -9.91
C TRP A 78 9.53 10.56 -9.20
N TRP A 79 10.64 10.96 -9.80
CA TRP A 79 11.94 10.97 -9.16
C TRP A 79 12.32 12.39 -8.80
N TRP A 80 12.54 12.64 -7.52
CA TRP A 80 13.00 13.93 -7.02
C TRP A 80 14.34 13.78 -6.29
N PRO A 81 15.46 13.99 -6.98
CA PRO A 81 16.78 13.89 -6.36
C PRO A 81 16.97 15.00 -5.33
N ALA A 82 17.53 14.65 -4.18
CA ALA A 82 17.98 15.65 -3.21
C ALA A 82 19.18 16.45 -3.75
N PRO A 83 19.38 17.69 -3.29
CA PRO A 83 20.53 18.50 -3.73
C PRO A 83 21.89 17.86 -3.43
N ARG A 84 21.96 17.06 -2.37
CA ARG A 84 23.18 16.37 -1.97
C ARG A 84 23.29 15.02 -2.70
N LYS A 85 24.40 14.81 -3.42
CA LYS A 85 24.62 13.61 -4.27
C LYS A 85 24.62 12.28 -3.50
N ASP A 86 25.04 12.31 -2.24
CA ASP A 86 25.11 11.13 -1.35
C ASP A 86 23.89 10.99 -0.44
N ALA A 87 22.82 11.72 -0.72
CA ALA A 87 21.59 11.67 0.04
C ALA A 87 20.96 10.27 0.04
N PRO A 88 20.32 9.87 1.14
CA PRO A 88 19.50 8.66 1.15
C PRO A 88 18.34 8.79 0.17
N ALA A 89 17.95 7.67 -0.42
CA ALA A 89 16.80 7.59 -1.30
C ALA A 89 15.64 6.84 -0.63
N LEU A 90 14.42 7.26 -0.92
CA LEU A 90 13.22 6.75 -0.31
C LEU A 90 12.20 6.39 -1.40
N LEU A 91 11.70 5.14 -1.35
CA LEU A 91 10.52 4.75 -2.12
C LEU A 91 9.25 5.16 -1.37
N TYR A 92 8.46 6.04 -1.98
CA TYR A 92 7.17 6.49 -1.45
C TYR A 92 6.02 5.68 -2.04
N LEU A 93 5.28 4.99 -1.17
CA LEU A 93 4.10 4.17 -1.48
C LEU A 93 2.85 4.85 -0.92
N HIS A 94 1.96 5.29 -1.82
CA HIS A 94 0.79 6.07 -1.44
C HIS A 94 -0.37 5.19 -0.93
N GLY A 95 -1.30 5.81 -0.23
CA GLY A 95 -2.55 5.19 0.22
C GLY A 95 -3.59 5.08 -0.89
N SER A 96 -4.81 4.67 -0.50
CA SER A 96 -5.97 4.64 -1.39
C SER A 96 -6.36 6.04 -1.86
N ARG A 97 -7.21 6.10 -2.90
CA ARG A 97 -7.96 7.23 -3.40
C ARG A 97 -7.20 8.12 -4.39
N TRP A 98 -6.19 8.86 -3.94
CA TRP A 98 -5.48 9.84 -4.78
C TRP A 98 -4.18 9.27 -5.33
N ASN A 99 -3.90 9.61 -6.58
CA ASN A 99 -2.62 9.41 -7.24
C ASN A 99 -1.55 10.39 -6.73
N LEU A 100 -0.36 10.37 -7.29
CA LEU A 100 0.76 11.20 -6.87
C LEU A 100 0.43 12.70 -6.81
N THR A 101 -0.45 13.20 -7.69
CA THR A 101 -0.84 14.63 -7.67
C THR A 101 -1.53 15.02 -6.37
N GLY A 102 -2.23 14.09 -5.73
CA GLY A 102 -2.85 14.29 -4.42
C GLY A 102 -1.90 14.11 -3.25
N GLN A 103 -0.71 13.54 -3.49
CA GLN A 103 0.28 13.20 -2.47
C GLN A 103 1.50 14.16 -2.45
N LEU A 104 1.59 15.08 -3.39
CA LEU A 104 2.75 15.96 -3.57
C LEU A 104 3.19 16.62 -2.25
N PHE A 105 2.25 17.09 -1.44
CA PHE A 105 2.56 17.76 -0.16
C PHE A 105 3.36 16.87 0.82
N ARG A 106 3.19 15.54 0.78
CA ARG A 106 3.94 14.60 1.62
C ARG A 106 5.30 14.29 1.01
N ILE A 107 5.34 14.15 -0.32
CA ILE A 107 6.58 13.98 -1.08
C ILE A 107 7.52 15.17 -0.85
N GLU A 108 6.99 16.41 -0.89
CA GLU A 108 7.73 17.64 -0.58
C GLU A 108 8.33 17.64 0.83
N GLN A 109 7.58 17.18 1.83
CA GLN A 109 8.06 17.11 3.21
C GLN A 109 9.19 16.09 3.37
N LEU A 110 9.08 14.93 2.74
CA LEU A 110 10.14 13.91 2.75
C LEU A 110 11.39 14.40 2.03
N HIS A 111 11.23 15.04 0.88
CA HIS A 111 12.34 15.67 0.16
C HIS A 111 13.01 16.78 1.00
N ALA A 112 12.22 17.63 1.68
CA ALA A 112 12.73 18.67 2.58
C ALA A 112 13.45 18.10 3.82
N MET A 113 13.21 16.85 4.18
CA MET A 113 13.99 16.12 5.20
C MET A 113 15.35 15.66 4.69
N GLY A 114 15.64 15.77 3.40
CA GLY A 114 16.92 15.43 2.78
C GLY A 114 16.92 14.11 2.03
N PHE A 115 15.78 13.47 1.82
CA PHE A 115 15.66 12.29 0.96
C PHE A 115 15.61 12.67 -0.53
N SER A 116 16.28 11.88 -1.37
CA SER A 116 15.84 11.72 -2.75
C SER A 116 14.58 10.85 -2.74
N VAL A 117 13.51 11.23 -3.43
CA VAL A 117 12.23 10.51 -3.34
C VAL A 117 11.85 9.93 -4.69
N LEU A 118 11.65 8.61 -4.74
CA LEU A 118 10.97 7.93 -5.84
C LEU A 118 9.53 7.65 -5.38
N ALA A 119 8.57 8.33 -5.97
CA ALA A 119 7.16 8.12 -5.70
C ALA A 119 6.50 7.43 -6.89
N VAL A 120 5.72 6.38 -6.67
CA VAL A 120 5.10 5.58 -7.73
C VAL A 120 3.58 5.58 -7.61
N ASP A 121 2.89 5.72 -8.74
CA ASP A 121 1.48 5.38 -8.89
C ASP A 121 1.35 3.88 -9.20
N TYR A 122 0.56 3.14 -8.43
CA TYR A 122 0.26 1.74 -8.75
C TYR A 122 -0.54 1.63 -10.05
N ARG A 123 -0.51 0.47 -10.73
CA ARG A 123 -1.36 0.21 -11.88
C ARG A 123 -2.81 0.63 -11.61
N GLY A 124 -3.43 1.29 -12.59
CA GLY A 124 -4.80 1.84 -12.47
C GLY A 124 -4.89 3.18 -11.76
N PHE A 125 -3.83 3.68 -11.11
CA PHE A 125 -3.78 5.02 -10.54
C PHE A 125 -3.09 6.02 -11.47
N GLY A 126 -3.54 7.26 -11.44
CA GLY A 126 -2.88 8.39 -12.08
C GLY A 126 -2.59 8.16 -13.56
N GLN A 127 -1.31 8.19 -13.92
CA GLN A 127 -0.82 7.92 -15.27
C GLN A 127 -0.30 6.48 -15.47
N SER A 128 -0.32 5.65 -14.42
CA SER A 128 0.00 4.24 -14.51
C SER A 128 -1.09 3.48 -15.26
N ARG A 129 -0.69 2.68 -16.25
CA ARG A 129 -1.62 1.88 -17.04
C ARG A 129 -1.75 0.48 -16.47
N GLY A 130 -2.96 -0.04 -16.50
CA GLY A 130 -3.29 -1.39 -16.03
C GLY A 130 -4.73 -1.50 -15.56
N ALA A 131 -5.10 -2.70 -15.14
CA ALA A 131 -6.43 -2.99 -14.61
C ALA A 131 -6.64 -2.35 -13.21
N LEU A 132 -7.88 -2.44 -12.71
CA LEU A 132 -8.19 -2.10 -11.33
C LEU A 132 -7.25 -2.87 -10.38
N PRO A 133 -6.53 -2.19 -9.45
CA PRO A 133 -5.53 -2.83 -8.61
C PRO A 133 -6.10 -3.95 -7.74
N SER A 134 -5.23 -4.86 -7.35
CA SER A 134 -5.42 -5.86 -6.31
C SER A 134 -4.25 -5.80 -5.33
N GLU A 135 -4.37 -6.44 -4.17
CA GLU A 135 -3.26 -6.60 -3.23
C GLU A 135 -2.01 -7.14 -3.94
N ARG A 136 -2.17 -8.22 -4.70
CA ARG A 136 -1.07 -8.82 -5.48
C ARG A 136 -0.43 -7.84 -6.46
N SER A 137 -1.23 -7.06 -7.19
CA SER A 137 -0.68 -6.16 -8.20
C SER A 137 0.07 -4.98 -7.57
N VAL A 138 -0.41 -4.40 -6.46
CA VAL A 138 0.31 -3.30 -5.79
C VAL A 138 1.58 -3.77 -5.10
N TYR A 139 1.66 -5.02 -4.65
CA TYR A 139 2.88 -5.62 -4.15
C TYR A 139 3.93 -5.77 -5.26
N GLN A 140 3.51 -6.29 -6.43
CA GLN A 140 4.37 -6.38 -7.60
C GLN A 140 4.84 -4.98 -8.07
N ASP A 141 3.95 -4.00 -8.10
CA ASP A 141 4.28 -2.62 -8.50
C ASP A 141 5.31 -2.00 -7.55
N ALA A 142 5.19 -2.25 -6.25
CA ALA A 142 6.16 -1.79 -5.26
C ALA A 142 7.53 -2.45 -5.45
N LEU A 143 7.59 -3.74 -5.77
CA LEU A 143 8.83 -4.43 -6.06
C LEU A 143 9.52 -3.87 -7.32
N ILE A 144 8.78 -3.66 -8.41
CA ILE A 144 9.29 -3.03 -9.64
C ILE A 144 9.86 -1.64 -9.35
N ALA A 145 9.14 -0.84 -8.55
CA ALA A 145 9.61 0.49 -8.16
C ALA A 145 10.85 0.41 -7.27
N TRP A 146 10.93 -0.59 -6.37
CA TRP A 146 12.12 -0.83 -5.55
C TRP A 146 13.34 -1.21 -6.38
N GLU A 147 13.20 -2.11 -7.34
CA GLU A 147 14.27 -2.46 -8.28
C GLU A 147 14.76 -1.24 -9.07
N HIS A 148 13.85 -0.34 -9.43
CA HIS A 148 14.26 0.93 -10.06
C HIS A 148 15.04 1.81 -9.09
N LEU A 149 14.59 1.94 -7.83
CA LEU A 149 15.30 2.71 -6.80
C LEU A 149 16.71 2.16 -6.53
N THR A 150 16.89 0.83 -6.56
CA THR A 150 18.24 0.22 -6.36
C THR A 150 19.24 0.63 -7.44
N ARG A 151 18.78 0.93 -8.64
CA ARG A 151 19.64 1.47 -9.73
C ARG A 151 19.97 2.95 -9.53
N LEU A 152 19.05 3.73 -8.97
CA LEU A 152 19.25 5.15 -8.65
C LEU A 152 20.12 5.35 -7.40
N GLN A 153 19.99 4.47 -6.41
CA GLN A 153 20.76 4.46 -5.17
C GLN A 153 21.34 3.05 -4.93
N PRO A 154 22.60 2.77 -5.38
CA PRO A 154 23.18 1.44 -5.26
C PRO A 154 23.52 1.01 -3.82
N GLU A 155 23.76 1.97 -2.92
CA GLU A 155 24.12 1.69 -1.52
C GLU A 155 22.89 1.26 -0.72
N ALA A 156 22.81 -0.02 -0.32
CA ALA A 156 21.71 -0.57 0.46
C ALA A 156 21.44 0.20 1.76
N GLY A 157 22.52 0.62 2.46
CA GLY A 157 22.43 1.43 3.69
C GLY A 157 21.85 2.84 3.51
N LYS A 158 21.52 3.26 2.28
CA LYS A 158 20.92 4.55 1.98
C LYS A 158 19.53 4.44 1.33
N ARG A 159 18.94 3.27 1.30
CA ARG A 159 17.60 3.05 0.70
C ARG A 159 16.55 2.85 1.75
N PHE A 160 15.45 3.56 1.66
CA PHE A 160 14.34 3.54 2.61
C PHE A 160 13.03 3.21 1.92
N ILE A 161 12.13 2.57 2.66
CA ILE A 161 10.75 2.32 2.24
C ILE A 161 9.84 3.17 3.13
N TYR A 162 8.95 3.94 2.52
CA TYR A 162 7.92 4.69 3.22
C TYR A 162 6.56 4.34 2.66
N GLY A 163 5.62 4.03 3.54
CA GLY A 163 4.24 3.79 3.15
C GLY A 163 3.24 4.53 4.04
N HIS A 164 2.25 5.15 3.40
CA HIS A 164 1.16 5.83 4.08
C HIS A 164 -0.15 5.08 3.91
N SER A 165 -0.90 4.84 4.99
CA SER A 165 -2.21 4.19 4.97
C SER A 165 -2.14 2.81 4.29
N LEU A 166 -2.89 2.55 3.21
CA LEU A 166 -2.77 1.33 2.39
C LEU A 166 -1.32 1.10 1.92
N GLY A 167 -0.62 2.17 1.52
CA GLY A 167 0.79 2.09 1.14
C GLY A 167 1.70 1.62 2.28
N GLY A 168 1.29 1.81 3.54
CA GLY A 168 2.00 1.25 4.70
C GLY A 168 1.96 -0.27 4.73
N ALA A 169 0.82 -0.88 4.38
CA ALA A 169 0.72 -2.34 4.26
C ALA A 169 1.55 -2.84 3.05
N VAL A 170 1.56 -2.11 1.95
CA VAL A 170 2.42 -2.42 0.79
C VAL A 170 3.90 -2.32 1.17
N ALA A 171 4.28 -1.31 1.95
CA ALA A 171 5.65 -1.11 2.44
C ALA A 171 6.12 -2.23 3.37
N VAL A 172 5.25 -2.69 4.28
CA VAL A 172 5.53 -3.83 5.15
C VAL A 172 5.73 -5.11 4.33
N ASN A 173 4.86 -5.36 3.35
CA ASN A 173 5.01 -6.52 2.46
C ASN A 173 6.32 -6.47 1.68
N LEU A 174 6.65 -5.32 1.08
CA LEU A 174 7.91 -5.16 0.34
C LEU A 174 9.11 -5.42 1.25
N ALA A 175 9.16 -4.82 2.44
CA ALA A 175 10.24 -5.03 3.38
C ALA A 175 10.37 -6.50 3.82
N HIS A 176 9.25 -7.21 4.00
CA HIS A 176 9.22 -8.63 4.32
C HIS A 176 9.75 -9.49 3.16
N GLU A 177 9.36 -9.21 1.91
CA GLU A 177 9.88 -9.93 0.73
C GLU A 177 11.39 -9.73 0.52
N LEU A 178 11.91 -8.55 0.88
CA LEU A 178 13.33 -8.22 0.79
C LEU A 178 14.16 -8.76 1.98
N ALA A 179 13.53 -9.32 3.01
CA ALA A 179 14.21 -9.82 4.19
C ALA A 179 15.13 -11.00 3.81
N GLY A 180 16.40 -10.90 4.21
CA GLY A 180 17.41 -11.93 3.92
C GLY A 180 18.14 -11.75 2.58
N GLU A 181 17.82 -10.75 1.78
CA GLU A 181 18.53 -10.41 0.54
C GLU A 181 19.47 -9.23 0.75
N ASP A 182 20.70 -9.47 1.19
CA ASP A 182 21.67 -8.43 1.62
C ASP A 182 21.82 -7.24 0.68
N GLN A 183 21.81 -7.47 -0.64
CA GLN A 183 21.98 -6.40 -1.63
C GLN A 183 20.66 -5.68 -1.99
N ALA A 184 19.53 -6.33 -1.81
CA ALA A 184 18.22 -5.77 -2.08
C ALA A 184 17.61 -5.06 -0.85
N GLN A 185 18.11 -5.35 0.35
CA GLN A 185 17.60 -4.87 1.62
C GLN A 185 17.54 -3.34 1.72
N ALA A 186 16.54 -2.84 2.44
CA ALA A 186 16.44 -1.43 2.81
C ALA A 186 17.20 -1.12 4.10
N ALA A 187 17.62 0.14 4.28
CA ALA A 187 18.20 0.64 5.53
C ALA A 187 17.16 0.89 6.61
N GLY A 188 15.88 1.05 6.23
CA GLY A 188 14.80 1.25 7.19
C GLY A 188 13.42 1.31 6.52
N LEU A 189 12.41 1.00 7.32
CA LEU A 189 10.99 1.03 6.96
C LEU A 189 10.27 2.10 7.77
N ILE A 190 9.48 2.92 7.09
CA ILE A 190 8.64 3.95 7.70
C ILE A 190 7.18 3.65 7.35
N VAL A 191 6.36 3.40 8.37
CA VAL A 191 4.93 3.08 8.24
C VAL A 191 4.12 4.18 8.90
N GLU A 192 3.39 4.98 8.11
CA GLU A 192 2.56 6.08 8.64
C GLU A 192 1.08 5.82 8.47
N SER A 193 0.30 5.98 9.57
CA SER A 193 -1.17 5.90 9.59
C SER A 193 -1.72 4.62 8.95
N SER A 194 -1.05 3.48 9.14
CA SER A 194 -1.39 2.18 8.55
C SER A 194 -2.13 1.26 9.53
N PHE A 195 -2.37 0.04 9.13
CA PHE A 195 -3.26 -0.90 9.83
C PHE A 195 -2.67 -2.31 9.88
N THR A 196 -3.25 -3.13 10.75
CA THR A 196 -2.87 -4.54 10.98
C THR A 196 -3.20 -5.43 9.79
N ASN A 197 -4.46 -5.37 9.32
CA ASN A 197 -4.97 -6.03 8.12
C ASN A 197 -6.28 -5.35 7.68
N LEU A 198 -6.74 -5.65 6.48
CA LEU A 198 -7.95 -5.03 5.93
C LEU A 198 -9.22 -5.44 6.68
N GLY A 199 -9.27 -6.67 7.20
CA GLY A 199 -10.39 -7.16 7.98
C GLY A 199 -10.62 -6.36 9.26
N ASP A 200 -9.52 -6.00 9.96
CA ASP A 200 -9.59 -5.17 11.16
C ASP A 200 -10.08 -3.75 10.84
N VAL A 201 -9.64 -3.18 9.72
CA VAL A 201 -10.15 -1.88 9.24
C VAL A 201 -11.64 -1.95 8.94
N ALA A 202 -12.07 -2.98 8.19
CA ALA A 202 -13.48 -3.17 7.86
C ALA A 202 -14.35 -3.32 9.12
N ALA A 203 -13.88 -4.09 10.11
CA ALA A 203 -14.58 -4.24 11.40
C ALA A 203 -14.66 -2.92 12.18
N ALA A 204 -13.58 -2.12 12.18
CA ALA A 204 -13.55 -0.83 12.85
C ALA A 204 -14.49 0.19 12.20
N VAL A 205 -14.53 0.25 10.86
CA VAL A 205 -15.38 1.20 10.11
C VAL A 205 -16.85 0.82 10.19
N THR A 206 -17.19 -0.47 10.12
CA THR A 206 -18.58 -0.94 10.15
C THR A 206 -19.14 -1.10 11.56
N ASN A 207 -18.29 -1.01 12.58
CA ASN A 207 -18.63 -1.27 13.98
C ASN A 207 -19.38 -2.61 14.17
N THR A 208 -18.99 -3.63 13.40
CA THR A 208 -19.64 -4.95 13.42
C THR A 208 -18.74 -6.00 14.07
N ALA A 209 -19.36 -6.88 14.85
CA ALA A 209 -18.70 -8.08 15.37
C ALA A 209 -18.73 -9.27 14.39
N LEU A 210 -19.32 -9.08 13.19
CA LEU A 210 -19.33 -10.14 12.18
C LEU A 210 -17.92 -10.37 11.64
N PRO A 211 -17.54 -11.63 11.34
CA PRO A 211 -16.23 -11.97 10.82
C PRO A 211 -16.10 -11.59 9.33
N VAL A 212 -16.11 -10.27 9.05
CA VAL A 212 -16.06 -9.71 7.68
C VAL A 212 -14.82 -10.19 6.95
N ARG A 213 -13.75 -10.51 7.69
CA ARG A 213 -12.49 -11.02 7.16
C ARG A 213 -12.66 -12.22 6.20
N TRP A 214 -13.62 -13.11 6.47
CA TRP A 214 -13.84 -14.30 5.63
C TRP A 214 -14.55 -13.98 4.30
N LEU A 215 -15.04 -12.76 4.13
CA LEU A 215 -15.69 -12.30 2.91
C LEU A 215 -14.74 -11.48 2.03
N LEU A 216 -13.57 -11.10 2.55
CA LEU A 216 -12.60 -10.28 1.84
C LEU A 216 -11.66 -11.17 1.01
N SER A 217 -11.39 -10.71 -0.21
CA SER A 217 -10.40 -11.29 -1.11
C SER A 217 -9.03 -10.61 -1.00
N GLN A 218 -9.01 -9.40 -0.41
CA GLN A 218 -7.81 -8.62 -0.15
C GLN A 218 -7.53 -8.64 1.36
N GLU A 219 -6.36 -9.06 1.76
CA GLU A 219 -6.01 -9.20 3.19
C GLU A 219 -5.16 -8.06 3.72
N PHE A 220 -4.11 -7.68 3.00
CA PHE A 220 -3.10 -6.70 3.42
C PHE A 220 -2.62 -6.95 4.85
N ASP A 221 -2.23 -8.21 5.14
CA ASP A 221 -1.85 -8.66 6.47
C ASP A 221 -0.44 -8.17 6.84
N SER A 222 -0.38 -6.94 7.36
CA SER A 222 0.85 -6.35 7.87
C SER A 222 1.28 -6.94 9.20
N LEU A 223 0.31 -7.37 10.04
CA LEU A 223 0.59 -7.82 11.39
C LEU A 223 1.43 -9.10 11.41
N SER A 224 1.15 -10.03 10.50
CA SER A 224 1.91 -11.29 10.40
C SER A 224 3.32 -11.11 9.84
N LYS A 225 3.58 -10.03 9.10
CA LYS A 225 4.82 -9.81 8.34
C LYS A 225 5.82 -8.89 9.06
N ILE A 226 5.33 -7.89 9.80
CA ILE A 226 6.17 -6.80 10.33
C ILE A 226 7.25 -7.28 11.31
N GLY A 227 7.04 -8.41 11.98
CA GLY A 227 8.03 -9.02 12.87
C GLY A 227 9.24 -9.61 12.16
N GLU A 228 9.13 -9.85 10.84
CA GLU A 228 10.13 -10.56 10.02
C GLU A 228 10.84 -9.65 9.00
N VAL A 229 10.60 -8.33 9.04
CA VAL A 229 11.20 -7.39 8.07
C VAL A 229 12.72 -7.21 8.21
N GLY A 230 13.29 -7.52 9.38
CA GLY A 230 14.74 -7.60 9.59
C GLY A 230 15.52 -6.27 9.52
N ILE A 231 14.84 -5.14 9.46
CA ILE A 231 15.39 -3.78 9.34
C ILE A 231 14.78 -2.84 10.39
N PRO A 232 15.42 -1.69 10.71
CA PRO A 232 14.83 -0.68 11.58
C PRO A 232 13.46 -0.19 11.11
N VAL A 233 12.49 -0.10 12.03
CA VAL A 233 11.10 0.29 11.72
C VAL A 233 10.67 1.51 12.51
N LEU A 234 10.27 2.58 11.81
CA LEU A 234 9.52 3.69 12.37
C LEU A 234 8.04 3.53 12.07
N ILE A 235 7.21 3.47 13.11
CA ILE A 235 5.76 3.48 12.99
C ILE A 235 5.25 4.83 13.52
N ALA A 236 4.62 5.62 12.66
CA ALA A 236 4.08 6.92 13.00
C ALA A 236 2.56 6.96 12.84
N HIS A 237 1.83 7.63 13.75
CA HIS A 237 0.38 7.74 13.66
C HIS A 237 -0.16 9.00 14.35
N GLY A 238 -1.13 9.64 13.71
CA GLY A 238 -1.87 10.73 14.34
C GLY A 238 -2.91 10.20 15.32
N ARG A 239 -2.93 10.70 16.57
CA ARG A 239 -3.88 10.21 17.59
C ARG A 239 -5.34 10.54 17.26
N ASP A 240 -5.58 11.60 16.49
CA ASP A 240 -6.92 12.04 16.08
C ASP A 240 -7.33 11.46 14.71
N ASP A 241 -6.66 10.38 14.28
CA ASP A 241 -7.03 9.68 13.05
C ASP A 241 -8.39 8.99 13.21
N ARG A 242 -9.37 9.47 12.42
CA ARG A 242 -10.74 8.96 12.42
C ARG A 242 -11.01 7.93 11.34
N TYR A 243 -10.05 7.70 10.42
CA TYR A 243 -10.16 6.71 9.36
C TYR A 243 -9.53 5.38 9.77
N VAL A 244 -8.31 5.47 10.31
CA VAL A 244 -7.54 4.32 10.78
C VAL A 244 -7.17 4.57 12.25
N PRO A 245 -7.76 3.86 13.20
CA PRO A 245 -7.45 4.05 14.62
C PRO A 245 -5.98 3.80 14.96
N SER A 246 -5.35 4.68 15.77
CA SER A 246 -3.93 4.60 16.13
C SER A 246 -3.54 3.30 16.85
N ARG A 247 -4.51 2.60 17.48
CA ARG A 247 -4.28 1.29 18.09
C ARG A 247 -3.74 0.24 17.11
N PHE A 248 -3.98 0.39 15.79
CA PHE A 248 -3.40 -0.51 14.80
C PHE A 248 -1.89 -0.31 14.67
N SER A 249 -1.41 0.94 14.70
CA SER A 249 0.02 1.22 14.76
C SER A 249 0.66 0.76 16.07
N GLU A 250 -0.04 0.85 17.19
CA GLU A 250 0.43 0.29 18.47
C GLU A 250 0.54 -1.25 18.37
N ALA A 251 -0.40 -1.92 17.72
CA ALA A 251 -0.35 -3.36 17.48
C ALA A 251 0.82 -3.77 16.56
N LEU A 252 1.02 -3.01 15.46
CA LEU A 252 2.16 -3.21 14.56
C LEU A 252 3.49 -3.00 15.29
N PHE A 253 3.59 -1.96 16.12
CA PHE A 253 4.79 -1.71 16.93
C PHE A 253 5.07 -2.87 17.88
N ASN A 254 4.06 -3.40 18.56
CA ASN A 254 4.22 -4.53 19.45
C ASN A 254 4.71 -5.80 18.74
N ALA A 255 4.28 -6.01 17.50
CA ALA A 255 4.64 -7.16 16.67
C ALA A 255 6.00 -7.00 15.96
N ALA A 256 6.44 -5.76 15.69
CA ALA A 256 7.72 -5.50 15.03
C ALA A 256 8.90 -5.93 15.88
N SER A 257 9.98 -6.40 15.23
CA SER A 257 11.26 -6.70 15.87
C SER A 257 12.09 -5.43 16.09
N GLU A 258 13.03 -5.48 17.02
CA GLU A 258 14.00 -4.39 17.25
C GLU A 258 15.03 -4.33 16.09
N PRO A 259 15.56 -3.11 15.76
CA PRO A 259 15.24 -1.82 16.35
C PRO A 259 13.95 -1.21 15.80
N LYS A 260 13.12 -0.69 16.68
CA LYS A 260 11.82 -0.08 16.33
C LYS A 260 11.52 1.18 17.12
N GLN A 261 10.72 2.07 16.52
CA GLN A 261 10.28 3.30 17.16
C GLN A 261 8.79 3.53 16.89
N LEU A 262 8.03 3.92 17.92
CA LEU A 262 6.65 4.37 17.77
C LEU A 262 6.56 5.89 17.98
N LEU A 263 5.96 6.59 17.04
CA LEU A 263 5.70 8.02 17.12
C LEU A 263 4.20 8.28 17.02
N LEU A 264 3.54 8.49 18.17
CA LEU A 264 2.15 8.92 18.23
C LEU A 264 2.09 10.45 18.31
N ILE A 265 1.39 11.08 17.37
CA ILE A 265 1.40 12.52 17.16
C ILE A 265 0.08 13.10 17.63
N GLU A 266 0.13 13.84 18.76
CA GLU A 266 -1.05 14.49 19.35
C GLU A 266 -1.64 15.54 18.41
N GLY A 267 -2.96 15.56 18.28
CA GLY A 267 -3.69 16.50 17.42
C GLY A 267 -3.57 16.22 15.91
N ALA A 268 -2.80 15.21 15.52
CA ALA A 268 -2.66 14.85 14.11
C ALA A 268 -3.76 13.90 13.67
N ASN A 269 -4.27 14.12 12.46
CA ASN A 269 -5.23 13.26 11.77
C ASN A 269 -4.53 12.37 10.72
N HIS A 270 -5.30 11.61 9.95
CA HIS A 270 -4.82 10.67 8.94
C HIS A 270 -3.84 11.24 7.90
N ASN A 271 -3.94 12.53 7.59
CA ASN A 271 -3.21 13.14 6.47
C ASN A 271 -2.13 14.15 6.86
N ASN A 272 -2.04 14.54 8.13
CA ASN A 272 -1.15 15.64 8.54
C ASN A 272 -0.08 15.22 9.55
N GLY A 273 0.11 13.92 9.81
CA GLY A 273 1.04 13.40 10.80
C GLY A 273 2.46 13.91 10.60
N LEU A 274 3.02 13.69 9.42
CA LEU A 274 4.37 14.14 9.07
C LEU A 274 4.57 15.66 9.30
N ARG A 275 3.59 16.48 8.91
CA ARG A 275 3.62 17.95 9.10
C ARG A 275 3.52 18.35 10.57
N MET A 276 2.63 17.70 11.33
CA MET A 276 2.40 18.02 12.75
C MET A 276 3.56 17.58 13.64
N ALA A 277 4.20 16.47 13.31
CA ALA A 277 5.34 15.94 14.06
C ALA A 277 6.58 16.84 13.98
N GLY A 278 6.78 17.54 12.87
CA GLY A 278 7.92 18.44 12.71
C GLY A 278 9.27 17.75 13.03
N ASN A 279 10.03 18.33 13.96
CA ASN A 279 11.33 17.78 14.35
C ASN A 279 11.25 16.42 15.04
N SER A 280 10.13 16.07 15.69
CA SER A 280 10.00 14.77 16.37
C SER A 280 10.08 13.61 15.38
N TYR A 281 9.65 13.80 14.13
CA TYR A 281 9.77 12.78 13.09
C TYR A 281 11.24 12.52 12.74
N ARG A 282 12.03 13.57 12.57
CA ARG A 282 13.48 13.49 12.32
C ARG A 282 14.20 12.84 13.50
N GLN A 283 13.86 13.22 14.74
CA GLN A 283 14.43 12.62 15.95
C GLN A 283 14.11 11.13 16.06
N ALA A 284 12.90 10.71 15.69
CA ALA A 284 12.53 9.30 15.68
C ALA A 284 13.35 8.49 14.65
N LEU A 285 13.61 9.06 13.47
CA LEU A 285 14.50 8.44 12.48
C LEU A 285 15.95 8.35 12.99
N GLN A 286 16.46 9.42 13.61
CA GLN A 286 17.81 9.44 14.19
C GLN A 286 17.98 8.42 15.32
N ALA A 287 16.95 8.23 16.15
CA ALA A 287 16.96 7.20 17.23
C ALA A 287 17.10 5.77 16.69
N LEU A 288 16.77 5.54 15.43
CA LEU A 288 16.97 4.28 14.72
C LEU A 288 18.34 4.19 14.01
N GLY A 289 19.23 5.17 14.23
CA GLY A 289 20.53 5.24 13.55
C GLY A 289 20.46 5.75 12.12
N LEU A 290 19.33 6.34 11.73
CA LEU A 290 19.10 6.86 10.38
C LEU A 290 19.53 8.33 10.33
N GLU A 291 20.77 8.58 9.91
CA GLU A 291 21.31 9.94 9.82
C GLU A 291 20.74 10.67 8.59
N LEU A 292 19.88 11.64 8.84
CA LEU A 292 19.41 12.63 7.86
C LEU A 292 20.15 13.95 8.15
N ASN A 293 21.26 14.15 7.49
CA ASN A 293 22.08 15.37 7.60
C ASN A 293 21.69 16.41 6.55
#